data_22ffdd4bbf0a66df8222247839155ed6
#
_entry.id   22ffdd4bbf0a66df8222247839155ed6
#
_cell.length_a   1.000
_cell.length_b   1.000
_cell.length_c   1.000
_cell.angle_alpha   90.00
_cell.angle_beta   90.00
_cell.angle_gamma   90.00
#
_symmetry.space_group_name_H-M   'P 1'
#
loop_
_entity.id
_entity.type
_entity.pdbx_description
1 polymer ?
#
loop_
_entity_poly.entity_id
_entity_poly.type
_entity_poly.pdbx_seq_one_letter_code
_entity_poly.pdbx_strand_id
1 'polypeptide(L)'
;DSLKRVLKSRHVTYAVLAQRIGMSEASVKRLFSQRTFTLNRLEQVLTALELDFFELAKLARGAGDAPEEMTEPQESALASEPRLMGVFYLLFNDWQPAQILARDELTEAELTKLLVKLDRLHLIELLPANKVKLKVGRHLRLRPSGAIRAKHGQRTMADFLAVEFDRFGGNFRFEFRDVSPASFAVVHRKLDRLAAEFNELAELDSTLPPDQRQSIGIVLGMRPWKIGQITNLKERPRMRTTHKDAGD
;
A
#
# COMPACT_ATOMS: atom_id res chain seq x y z
N ASP A 1 -21.99 0.96 10.66
CA ASP A 1 -21.17 1.76 11.60
C ASP A 1 -20.00 2.45 10.88
N SER A 2 -19.41 1.86 9.84
CA SER A 2 -18.29 2.45 9.09
C SER A 2 -18.62 3.78 8.43
N LEU A 3 -19.76 3.89 7.75
CA LEU A 3 -20.23 5.16 7.18
C LEU A 3 -20.42 6.27 8.23
N LYS A 4 -20.88 5.94 9.45
CA LYS A 4 -21.00 6.93 10.54
C LYS A 4 -19.62 7.44 10.97
N ARG A 5 -18.61 6.55 11.02
CA ARG A 5 -17.22 6.94 11.32
C ARG A 5 -16.66 7.86 10.24
N VAL A 6 -16.92 7.58 8.96
CA VAL A 6 -16.52 8.44 7.84
C VAL A 6 -17.16 9.83 7.93
N LEU A 7 -18.47 9.90 8.17
CA LEU A 7 -19.15 11.18 8.34
C LEU A 7 -18.49 12.01 9.44
N LYS A 8 -18.20 11.37 10.59
CA LYS A 8 -17.56 12.04 11.72
C LYS A 8 -16.13 12.50 11.38
N SER A 9 -15.32 11.67 10.73
CA SER A 9 -13.94 12.01 10.39
C SER A 9 -13.82 13.10 9.33
N ARG A 10 -14.80 13.21 8.43
CA ARG A 10 -14.86 14.24 7.40
C ARG A 10 -15.69 15.47 7.81
N HIS A 11 -16.15 15.52 9.05
CA HIS A 11 -17.02 16.58 9.58
C HIS A 11 -18.28 16.82 8.73
N VAL A 12 -18.81 15.76 8.07
CA VAL A 12 -20.02 15.81 7.26
C VAL A 12 -21.22 15.49 8.15
N THR A 13 -22.14 16.45 8.31
CA THR A 13 -23.39 16.25 9.04
C THR A 13 -24.44 15.54 8.16
N TYR A 14 -25.48 14.98 8.80
CA TYR A 14 -26.59 14.40 8.04
C TYR A 14 -27.33 15.43 7.18
N ALA A 15 -27.38 16.69 7.58
CA ALA A 15 -27.95 17.76 6.79
C ALA A 15 -27.14 18.02 5.51
N VAL A 16 -25.81 18.09 5.62
CA VAL A 16 -24.92 18.24 4.46
C VAL A 16 -25.00 17.03 3.51
N LEU A 17 -25.00 15.82 4.07
CA LEU A 17 -25.15 14.62 3.26
C LEU A 17 -26.50 14.60 2.53
N ALA A 18 -27.59 14.94 3.24
CA ALA A 18 -28.94 15.00 2.69
C ALA A 18 -29.02 15.94 1.47
N GLN A 19 -28.41 17.12 1.58
CA GLN A 19 -28.31 18.07 0.47
C GLN A 19 -27.57 17.49 -0.74
N ARG A 20 -26.43 16.80 -0.51
CA ARG A 20 -25.61 16.20 -1.56
C ARG A 20 -26.30 15.07 -2.31
N ILE A 21 -27.16 14.29 -1.63
CA ILE A 21 -27.87 13.14 -2.25
C ILE A 21 -29.33 13.42 -2.56
N GLY A 22 -29.79 14.69 -2.46
CA GLY A 22 -31.16 15.10 -2.80
C GLY A 22 -32.24 14.49 -1.91
N MET A 23 -31.96 14.35 -0.59
CA MET A 23 -32.89 13.80 0.41
C MET A 23 -33.17 14.77 1.55
N SER A 24 -34.26 14.51 2.31
CA SER A 24 -34.43 15.21 3.59
C SER A 24 -33.49 14.66 4.67
N GLU A 25 -33.06 15.50 5.60
CA GLU A 25 -32.23 15.07 6.73
C GLU A 25 -32.89 13.95 7.56
N ALA A 26 -34.23 14.04 7.75
CA ALA A 26 -34.99 13.00 8.44
C ALA A 26 -34.91 11.65 7.73
N SER A 27 -34.95 11.65 6.39
CA SER A 27 -34.78 10.44 5.59
C SER A 27 -33.39 9.85 5.71
N VAL A 28 -32.34 10.67 5.72
CA VAL A 28 -30.96 10.23 5.95
C VAL A 28 -30.80 9.66 7.35
N LYS A 29 -31.30 10.32 8.39
CA LYS A 29 -31.28 9.81 9.77
C LYS A 29 -31.94 8.43 9.87
N ARG A 30 -33.12 8.26 9.23
CA ARG A 30 -33.84 6.98 9.19
C ARG A 30 -33.05 5.89 8.47
N LEU A 31 -32.43 6.21 7.32
CA LEU A 31 -31.59 5.31 6.55
C LEU A 31 -30.42 4.76 7.39
N PHE A 32 -29.74 5.65 8.13
CA PHE A 32 -28.62 5.29 8.99
C PHE A 32 -29.03 4.59 10.30
N SER A 33 -30.21 4.86 10.81
CA SER A 33 -30.74 4.19 12.02
C SER A 33 -31.23 2.80 11.73
N GLN A 34 -31.96 2.61 10.64
CA GLN A 34 -32.49 1.32 10.22
C GLN A 34 -31.46 0.39 9.53
N ARG A 35 -30.31 0.93 9.15
CA ARG A 35 -29.25 0.21 8.42
C ARG A 35 -29.73 -0.47 7.13
N THR A 36 -30.79 0.03 6.52
CA THR A 36 -31.41 -0.50 5.32
C THR A 36 -31.02 0.33 4.10
N PHE A 37 -29.86 0.02 3.53
CA PHE A 37 -29.41 0.65 2.29
C PHE A 37 -29.74 -0.26 1.10
N THR A 38 -30.46 0.27 0.11
CA THR A 38 -30.45 -0.34 -1.21
C THR A 38 -29.09 -0.08 -1.87
N LEU A 39 -28.69 -0.93 -2.81
CA LEU A 39 -27.38 -0.79 -3.49
C LEU A 39 -27.23 0.60 -4.13
N ASN A 40 -28.25 1.04 -4.84
CA ASN A 40 -28.28 2.37 -5.49
C ASN A 40 -28.16 3.51 -4.45
N ARG A 41 -28.84 3.38 -3.31
CA ARG A 41 -28.78 4.41 -2.27
C ARG A 41 -27.41 4.42 -1.58
N LEU A 42 -26.81 3.25 -1.40
CA LEU A 42 -25.45 3.14 -0.87
C LEU A 42 -24.44 3.79 -1.82
N GLU A 43 -24.55 3.54 -3.12
CA GLU A 43 -23.70 4.15 -4.14
C GLU A 43 -23.82 5.69 -4.16
N GLN A 44 -25.03 6.24 -4.06
CA GLN A 44 -25.24 7.68 -3.96
C GLN A 44 -24.55 8.29 -2.71
N VAL A 45 -24.65 7.61 -1.56
CA VAL A 45 -23.99 8.05 -0.33
C VAL A 45 -22.48 7.98 -0.47
N LEU A 46 -21.96 6.90 -1.07
CA LEU A 46 -20.53 6.75 -1.28
C LEU A 46 -19.99 7.82 -2.24
N THR A 47 -20.67 8.05 -3.36
CA THR A 47 -20.30 9.11 -4.31
C THR A 47 -20.30 10.50 -3.64
N ALA A 48 -21.32 10.80 -2.85
CA ALA A 48 -21.41 12.07 -2.10
C ALA A 48 -20.31 12.23 -1.04
N LEU A 49 -19.76 11.12 -0.58
CA LEU A 49 -18.62 11.07 0.35
C LEU A 49 -17.29 10.88 -0.36
N GLU A 50 -17.26 10.91 -1.69
CA GLU A 50 -16.05 10.62 -2.49
C GLU A 50 -15.37 9.31 -2.05
N LEU A 51 -16.19 8.27 -1.83
CA LEU A 51 -15.79 6.91 -1.51
C LEU A 51 -16.30 5.96 -2.57
N ASP A 52 -15.72 4.79 -2.63
CA ASP A 52 -16.25 3.65 -3.37
C ASP A 52 -16.58 2.47 -2.44
N PHE A 53 -17.14 1.39 -3.02
CA PHE A 53 -17.49 0.18 -2.28
C PHE A 53 -16.28 -0.48 -1.63
N PHE A 54 -15.13 -0.39 -2.27
CA PHE A 54 -13.87 -0.93 -1.77
C PHE A 54 -13.40 -0.22 -0.52
N GLU A 55 -13.37 1.11 -0.55
CA GLU A 55 -13.02 1.94 0.61
C GLU A 55 -14.00 1.71 1.77
N LEU A 56 -15.30 1.54 1.46
CA LEU A 56 -16.28 1.16 2.47
C LEU A 56 -16.00 -0.22 3.06
N ALA A 57 -15.70 -1.23 2.23
CA ALA A 57 -15.39 -2.58 2.69
C ALA A 57 -14.15 -2.58 3.58
N LYS A 58 -13.09 -1.85 3.21
CA LYS A 58 -11.89 -1.65 4.01
C LYS A 58 -12.22 -1.02 5.38
N LEU A 59 -13.06 0.01 5.39
CA LEU A 59 -13.53 0.65 6.62
C LEU A 59 -14.45 -0.26 7.46
N ALA A 60 -15.17 -1.20 6.82
CA ALA A 60 -16.05 -2.14 7.47
C ALA A 60 -15.29 -3.29 8.15
N ARG A 61 -14.20 -3.75 7.55
CA ARG A 61 -13.29 -4.75 8.14
C ARG A 61 -12.65 -4.27 9.45
N GLY A 62 -12.63 -2.95 9.67
CA GLY A 62 -12.14 -2.35 10.92
C GLY A 62 -10.66 -1.99 10.90
N ALA A 63 -10.21 -1.33 11.96
CA ALA A 63 -8.82 -0.88 12.12
C ALA A 63 -7.78 -2.02 12.29
N GLY A 64 -8.16 -3.28 12.04
CA GLY A 64 -7.24 -4.41 11.99
C GLY A 64 -6.34 -4.44 10.76
N ASP A 65 -6.69 -3.64 9.71
CA ASP A 65 -5.92 -3.55 8.46
C ASP A 65 -5.19 -2.20 8.31
N ALA A 66 -4.88 -1.51 9.39
CA ALA A 66 -3.83 -0.48 9.30
C ALA A 66 -2.55 -1.17 8.78
N PRO A 67 -1.87 -0.61 7.75
CA PRO A 67 -0.67 -1.23 7.25
C PRO A 67 0.32 -1.40 8.41
N GLU A 68 0.61 -2.65 8.73
CA GLU A 68 1.59 -3.00 9.73
C GLU A 68 2.98 -2.62 9.19
N GLU A 69 3.72 -1.84 9.94
CA GLU A 69 5.08 -1.47 9.58
C GLU A 69 6.06 -2.46 10.21
N MET A 70 7.04 -2.93 9.46
CA MET A 70 8.10 -3.77 10.02
C MET A 70 8.82 -3.03 11.15
N THR A 71 9.14 -3.75 12.20
CA THR A 71 10.01 -3.20 13.25
C THR A 71 11.46 -3.07 12.77
N GLU A 72 12.22 -2.20 13.39
CA GLU A 72 13.64 -2.01 13.04
C GLU A 72 14.49 -3.29 13.18
N PRO A 73 14.33 -4.12 14.23
CA PRO A 73 15.02 -5.40 14.31
C PRO A 73 14.66 -6.38 13.18
N GLN A 74 13.39 -6.43 12.78
CA GLN A 74 12.93 -7.27 11.68
C GLN A 74 13.57 -6.86 10.35
N GLU A 75 13.50 -5.55 10.01
CA GLU A 75 14.12 -5.04 8.77
C GLU A 75 15.65 -5.21 8.77
N SER A 76 16.30 -4.93 9.89
CA SER A 76 17.76 -5.05 9.99
C SER A 76 18.22 -6.50 9.81
N ALA A 77 17.51 -7.45 10.39
CA ALA A 77 17.79 -8.87 10.24
C ALA A 77 17.59 -9.33 8.78
N LEU A 78 16.46 -8.98 8.16
CA LEU A 78 16.18 -9.32 6.76
C LEU A 78 17.17 -8.65 5.80
N ALA A 79 17.50 -7.37 6.03
CA ALA A 79 18.46 -6.66 5.20
C ALA A 79 19.87 -7.23 5.29
N SER A 80 20.27 -7.79 6.43
CA SER A 80 21.62 -8.32 6.64
C SER A 80 21.82 -9.73 6.08
N GLU A 81 20.76 -10.51 5.94
CA GLU A 81 20.81 -11.90 5.50
C GLU A 81 19.89 -12.16 4.27
N PRO A 82 20.44 -12.10 3.04
CA PRO A 82 19.63 -12.24 1.81
C PRO A 82 18.82 -13.53 1.74
N ARG A 83 19.36 -14.68 2.20
CA ARG A 83 18.62 -15.94 2.24
C ARG A 83 17.42 -15.89 3.19
N LEU A 84 17.56 -15.23 4.34
CA LEU A 84 16.46 -15.02 5.29
C LEU A 84 15.34 -14.16 4.67
N MET A 85 15.74 -13.08 3.98
CA MET A 85 14.80 -12.22 3.25
C MET A 85 14.10 -12.99 2.13
N GLY A 86 14.82 -13.81 1.38
CA GLY A 86 14.24 -14.64 0.30
C GLY A 86 13.23 -15.65 0.82
N VAL A 87 13.56 -16.39 1.89
CA VAL A 87 12.62 -17.34 2.51
C VAL A 87 11.39 -16.59 3.08
N PHE A 88 11.59 -15.46 3.75
CA PHE A 88 10.45 -14.65 4.23
C PHE A 88 9.56 -14.18 3.08
N TYR A 89 10.13 -13.68 1.97
CA TYR A 89 9.39 -13.27 0.78
C TYR A 89 8.53 -14.41 0.21
N LEU A 90 9.10 -15.63 0.10
CA LEU A 90 8.37 -16.79 -0.40
C LEU A 90 7.21 -17.17 0.52
N LEU A 91 7.44 -17.24 1.84
CA LEU A 91 6.40 -17.52 2.84
C LEU A 91 5.31 -16.44 2.84
N PHE A 92 5.69 -15.17 2.68
CA PHE A 92 4.75 -14.05 2.58
C PHE A 92 3.85 -14.15 1.34
N ASN A 93 4.34 -14.81 0.28
CA ASN A 93 3.60 -15.14 -0.94
C ASN A 93 3.01 -16.56 -0.93
N ASP A 94 2.74 -17.12 0.26
CA ASP A 94 2.05 -18.40 0.48
C ASP A 94 2.76 -19.65 0.01
N TRP A 95 4.06 -19.56 -0.29
CA TRP A 95 4.86 -20.76 -0.54
C TRP A 95 5.02 -21.57 0.73
N GLN A 96 4.81 -22.88 0.62
CA GLN A 96 5.02 -23.79 1.73
C GLN A 96 6.49 -24.20 1.82
N PRO A 97 7.03 -24.50 3.01
CA PRO A 97 8.42 -24.92 3.19
C PRO A 97 8.86 -26.09 2.28
N ALA A 98 8.00 -27.08 2.06
CA ALA A 98 8.27 -28.17 1.13
C ALA A 98 8.43 -27.71 -0.34
N GLN A 99 7.65 -26.72 -0.75
CA GLN A 99 7.74 -26.12 -2.10
C GLN A 99 9.01 -25.30 -2.26
N ILE A 100 9.43 -24.59 -1.20
CA ILE A 100 10.68 -23.84 -1.17
C ILE A 100 11.87 -24.80 -1.35
N LEU A 101 11.90 -25.92 -0.60
CA LEU A 101 12.93 -26.94 -0.74
C LEU A 101 12.96 -27.60 -2.13
N ALA A 102 11.82 -27.78 -2.77
CA ALA A 102 11.73 -28.34 -4.10
C ALA A 102 12.21 -27.40 -5.21
N ARG A 103 12.11 -26.07 -4.97
CA ARG A 103 12.43 -25.04 -5.94
C ARG A 103 13.85 -24.48 -5.82
N ASP A 104 14.29 -24.25 -4.58
CA ASP A 104 15.50 -23.49 -4.28
C ASP A 104 16.60 -24.40 -3.73
N GLU A 105 17.87 -24.08 -4.01
CA GLU A 105 19.03 -24.81 -3.51
C GLU A 105 19.25 -24.58 -2.01
N LEU A 106 18.39 -25.20 -1.21
CA LEU A 106 18.45 -25.18 0.26
C LEU A 106 18.35 -26.61 0.79
N THR A 107 19.16 -26.93 1.77
CA THR A 107 18.99 -28.15 2.55
C THR A 107 17.87 -27.96 3.58
N GLU A 108 17.24 -29.04 4.01
CA GLU A 108 16.22 -29.00 5.07
C GLU A 108 16.75 -28.36 6.36
N ALA A 109 18.01 -28.67 6.71
CA ALA A 109 18.65 -28.10 7.90
C ALA A 109 18.87 -26.58 7.78
N GLU A 110 19.24 -26.09 6.58
CA GLU A 110 19.39 -24.64 6.34
C GLU A 110 18.05 -23.94 6.39
N LEU A 111 17.01 -24.50 5.73
CA LEU A 111 15.66 -23.93 5.78
C LEU A 111 15.15 -23.87 7.21
N THR A 112 15.28 -24.95 7.98
CA THR A 112 14.85 -24.98 9.40
C THR A 112 15.54 -23.90 10.22
N LYS A 113 16.85 -23.66 10.04
CA LYS A 113 17.57 -22.58 10.70
C LYS A 113 16.99 -21.19 10.35
N LEU A 114 16.66 -20.97 9.09
CA LEU A 114 16.04 -19.72 8.63
C LEU A 114 14.63 -19.54 9.19
N LEU A 115 13.83 -20.61 9.23
CA LEU A 115 12.50 -20.60 9.82
C LEU A 115 12.55 -20.26 11.34
N VAL A 116 13.47 -20.86 12.08
CA VAL A 116 13.69 -20.54 13.51
C VAL A 116 14.07 -19.06 13.70
N LYS A 117 14.89 -18.48 12.80
CA LYS A 117 15.20 -17.04 12.87
C LYS A 117 13.97 -16.18 12.60
N LEU A 118 13.16 -16.52 11.60
CA LEU A 118 11.93 -15.79 11.30
C LEU A 118 10.90 -15.87 12.43
N ASP A 119 10.81 -17.02 13.10
CA ASP A 119 9.96 -17.20 14.28
C ASP A 119 10.41 -16.32 15.45
N ARG A 120 11.72 -16.27 15.75
CA ARG A 120 12.30 -15.37 16.77
C ARG A 120 12.08 -13.89 16.48
N LEU A 121 11.99 -13.53 15.20
CA LEU A 121 11.67 -12.18 14.74
C LEU A 121 10.15 -11.90 14.80
N HIS A 122 9.34 -12.87 15.20
CA HIS A 122 7.86 -12.77 15.20
C HIS A 122 7.25 -12.46 13.82
N LEU A 123 7.94 -12.80 12.76
CA LEU A 123 7.42 -12.71 11.39
C LEU A 123 6.52 -13.91 11.04
N ILE A 124 6.84 -15.06 11.62
CA ILE A 124 6.07 -16.31 11.49
C ILE A 124 5.88 -16.97 12.84
N GLU A 125 5.03 -17.97 12.87
CA GLU A 125 4.93 -18.99 13.93
C GLU A 125 5.36 -20.32 13.34
N LEU A 126 6.45 -20.89 13.87
CA LEU A 126 6.96 -22.17 13.42
C LEU A 126 6.27 -23.31 14.21
N LEU A 127 5.55 -24.15 13.50
CA LEU A 127 4.83 -25.29 14.02
C LEU A 127 5.57 -26.59 13.75
N PRO A 128 5.20 -27.73 14.40
CA PRO A 128 5.80 -29.04 14.15
C PRO A 128 5.81 -29.41 12.67
N ALA A 129 6.81 -30.18 12.24
CA ALA A 129 7.04 -30.61 10.87
C ALA A 129 7.26 -29.43 9.90
N ASN A 130 7.93 -28.37 10.36
CA ASN A 130 8.22 -27.15 9.60
C ASN A 130 6.98 -26.48 9.01
N LYS A 131 5.79 -26.70 9.56
CA LYS A 131 4.61 -25.93 9.18
C LYS A 131 4.76 -24.49 9.64
N VAL A 132 4.31 -23.55 8.83
CA VAL A 132 4.47 -22.12 9.09
C VAL A 132 3.14 -21.40 9.02
N LYS A 133 2.95 -20.46 9.96
CA LYS A 133 1.84 -19.51 9.94
C LYS A 133 2.44 -18.09 10.00
N LEU A 134 2.02 -17.22 9.08
CA LEU A 134 2.44 -15.81 9.13
C LEU A 134 1.86 -15.14 10.38
N LYS A 135 2.68 -14.33 11.06
CA LYS A 135 2.28 -13.48 12.20
C LYS A 135 2.13 -12.01 11.82
N VAL A 136 2.48 -11.65 10.60
CA VAL A 136 2.36 -10.30 10.06
C VAL A 136 1.20 -10.21 9.08
N GLY A 137 0.55 -9.05 9.02
CA GLY A 137 -0.55 -8.80 8.11
C GLY A 137 -0.09 -8.73 6.65
N ARG A 138 -1.01 -9.01 5.72
CA ARG A 138 -0.75 -8.95 4.25
C ARG A 138 -0.43 -7.54 3.74
N HIS A 139 -0.76 -6.51 4.50
CA HIS A 139 -0.44 -5.11 4.19
C HIS A 139 0.84 -4.62 4.89
N LEU A 140 1.79 -5.55 5.16
CA LEU A 140 3.07 -5.22 5.75
C LEU A 140 3.83 -4.21 4.88
N ARG A 141 4.26 -3.11 5.49
CA ARG A 141 5.03 -2.06 4.82
C ARG A 141 6.47 -2.02 5.34
N LEU A 142 7.39 -1.80 4.42
CA LEU A 142 8.76 -1.44 4.76
C LEU A 142 8.79 0.00 5.31
N ARG A 143 9.63 0.25 6.27
CA ARG A 143 9.83 1.59 6.83
C ARG A 143 10.43 2.52 5.75
N PRO A 144 9.96 3.77 5.63
CA PRO A 144 10.50 4.71 4.64
C PRO A 144 12.01 4.91 4.72
N SER A 145 12.57 4.86 5.94
CA SER A 145 14.01 4.98 6.23
C SER A 145 14.60 3.67 6.75
N GLY A 146 13.97 2.52 6.47
CA GLY A 146 14.36 1.23 7.03
C GLY A 146 15.62 0.63 6.41
N ALA A 147 16.18 -0.36 7.09
CA ALA A 147 17.44 -1.00 6.71
C ALA A 147 17.39 -1.69 5.33
N ILE A 148 16.26 -2.28 4.96
CA ILE A 148 16.09 -2.92 3.64
C ILE A 148 16.23 -1.86 2.54
N ARG A 149 15.53 -0.75 2.67
CA ARG A 149 15.60 0.34 1.69
C ARG A 149 16.98 0.98 1.64
N ALA A 150 17.60 1.22 2.80
CA ALA A 150 18.93 1.82 2.87
C ALA A 150 20.00 0.93 2.20
N LYS A 151 19.95 -0.38 2.44
CA LYS A 151 20.96 -1.32 1.94
C LYS A 151 20.72 -1.79 0.51
N HIS A 152 19.47 -2.02 0.13
CA HIS A 152 19.13 -2.69 -1.12
C HIS A 152 18.31 -1.81 -2.07
N GLY A 153 17.65 -0.74 -1.59
CA GLY A 153 16.67 0.01 -2.36
C GLY A 153 17.20 0.59 -3.67
N GLN A 154 18.38 1.20 -3.66
CA GLN A 154 18.96 1.80 -4.87
C GLN A 154 19.28 0.74 -5.92
N ARG A 155 19.90 -0.37 -5.51
CA ARG A 155 20.27 -1.47 -6.41
C ARG A 155 19.02 -2.16 -6.96
N THR A 156 18.07 -2.51 -6.10
CA THR A 156 16.80 -3.13 -6.51
C THR A 156 16.04 -2.26 -7.51
N MET A 157 16.03 -0.95 -7.29
CA MET A 157 15.39 -0.01 -8.21
C MET A 157 16.13 0.06 -9.55
N ALA A 158 17.45 0.11 -9.52
CA ALA A 158 18.27 0.09 -10.73
C ALA A 158 18.06 -1.20 -11.53
N ASP A 159 18.10 -2.35 -10.86
CA ASP A 159 17.87 -3.67 -11.48
C ASP A 159 16.46 -3.77 -12.07
N PHE A 160 15.44 -3.26 -11.35
CA PHE A 160 14.05 -3.24 -11.82
C PHE A 160 13.87 -2.39 -13.10
N LEU A 161 14.56 -1.25 -13.19
CA LEU A 161 14.48 -0.35 -14.34
C LEU A 161 15.42 -0.72 -15.50
N ALA A 162 16.39 -1.62 -15.29
CA ALA A 162 17.36 -2.03 -16.30
C ALA A 162 16.79 -2.98 -17.36
N VAL A 163 15.63 -3.60 -17.09
CA VAL A 163 15.00 -4.59 -17.98
C VAL A 163 13.96 -3.92 -18.87
N GLU A 164 13.90 -4.35 -20.14
CA GLU A 164 12.86 -3.90 -21.07
C GLU A 164 11.48 -4.41 -20.63
N PHE A 165 10.60 -3.50 -20.26
CA PHE A 165 9.27 -3.83 -19.72
C PHE A 165 8.40 -4.56 -20.73
N ASP A 166 8.40 -4.13 -21.98
CA ASP A 166 7.53 -4.68 -23.04
C ASP A 166 7.83 -6.14 -23.35
N ARG A 167 9.06 -6.58 -23.14
CA ARG A 167 9.49 -7.97 -23.41
C ARG A 167 8.75 -9.00 -22.58
N PHE A 168 8.27 -8.62 -21.41
CA PHE A 168 7.60 -9.52 -20.45
C PHE A 168 6.14 -9.17 -20.22
N GLY A 169 5.51 -8.40 -21.13
CA GLY A 169 4.15 -7.93 -20.97
C GLY A 169 3.99 -6.85 -19.89
N GLY A 170 5.10 -6.29 -19.43
CA GLY A 170 5.12 -5.19 -18.48
C GLY A 170 4.78 -3.85 -19.12
N ASN A 171 4.60 -2.84 -18.30
CA ASN A 171 4.33 -1.47 -18.74
C ASN A 171 5.16 -0.50 -17.90
N PHE A 172 5.86 0.42 -18.55
CA PHE A 172 6.58 1.49 -17.88
C PHE A 172 6.08 2.84 -18.37
N ARG A 173 5.71 3.71 -17.45
CA ARG A 173 5.34 5.09 -17.73
C ARG A 173 6.09 6.02 -16.80
N PHE A 174 6.71 7.03 -17.38
CA PHE A 174 7.33 8.13 -16.66
C PHE A 174 6.72 9.43 -17.14
N GLU A 175 5.90 10.05 -16.29
CA GLU A 175 5.18 11.28 -16.59
C GLU A 175 5.63 12.40 -15.67
N PHE A 176 5.78 13.60 -16.20
CA PHE A 176 6.06 14.79 -15.41
C PHE A 176 5.25 15.98 -15.91
N ARG A 177 4.57 16.65 -15.00
CA ARG A 177 3.72 17.83 -15.28
C ARG A 177 3.66 18.69 -14.03
N ASP A 178 3.46 19.98 -14.25
CA ASP A 178 3.10 20.90 -13.18
C ASP A 178 1.61 20.72 -12.83
N VAL A 179 1.34 20.48 -11.58
CA VAL A 179 -0.02 20.26 -11.06
C VAL A 179 -0.26 21.12 -9.82
N SER A 180 -1.52 21.46 -9.56
CA SER A 180 -1.90 22.15 -8.33
C SER A 180 -1.73 21.23 -7.10
N PRO A 181 -1.60 21.78 -5.87
CA PRO A 181 -1.60 21.00 -4.64
C PRO A 181 -2.85 20.11 -4.48
N ALA A 182 -4.00 20.60 -4.94
CA ALA A 182 -5.24 19.82 -4.92
C ALA A 182 -5.16 18.61 -5.86
N SER A 183 -4.68 18.80 -7.09
CA SER A 183 -4.48 17.71 -8.06
C SER A 183 -3.40 16.72 -7.58
N PHE A 184 -2.34 17.21 -6.93
CA PHE A 184 -1.32 16.37 -6.30
C PHE A 184 -1.96 15.44 -5.27
N ALA A 185 -2.81 15.97 -4.37
CA ALA A 185 -3.50 15.16 -3.36
C ALA A 185 -4.45 14.13 -3.97
N VAL A 186 -5.11 14.45 -5.08
CA VAL A 186 -5.98 13.49 -5.80
C VAL A 186 -5.16 12.33 -6.37
N VAL A 187 -4.04 12.61 -7.06
CA VAL A 187 -3.19 11.56 -7.64
C VAL A 187 -2.57 10.71 -6.53
N HIS A 188 -2.13 11.31 -5.43
CA HIS A 188 -1.59 10.58 -4.27
C HIS A 188 -2.57 9.51 -3.75
N ARG A 189 -3.82 9.91 -3.51
CA ARG A 189 -4.88 8.96 -3.08
C ARG A 189 -5.11 7.83 -4.10
N LYS A 190 -5.03 8.14 -5.40
CA LYS A 190 -5.17 7.12 -6.46
C LYS A 190 -4.02 6.10 -6.45
N LEU A 191 -2.79 6.55 -6.18
CA LEU A 191 -1.63 5.64 -6.03
C LEU A 191 -1.78 4.74 -4.80
N ASP A 192 -2.21 5.29 -3.66
CA ASP A 192 -2.49 4.50 -2.45
C ASP A 192 -3.58 3.45 -2.71
N ARG A 193 -4.61 3.84 -3.46
CA ARG A 193 -5.68 2.93 -3.86
C ARG A 193 -5.18 1.81 -4.76
N LEU A 194 -4.40 2.14 -5.80
CA LEU A 194 -3.83 1.14 -6.71
C LEU A 194 -2.94 0.14 -5.96
N ALA A 195 -2.12 0.62 -5.00
CA ALA A 195 -1.31 -0.26 -4.17
C ALA A 195 -2.18 -1.23 -3.34
N ALA A 196 -3.31 -0.75 -2.80
CA ALA A 196 -4.22 -1.57 -2.04
C ALA A 196 -4.94 -2.62 -2.92
N GLU A 197 -5.43 -2.22 -4.08
CA GLU A 197 -6.07 -3.12 -5.06
C GLU A 197 -5.10 -4.21 -5.54
N PHE A 198 -3.84 -3.88 -5.79
CA PHE A 198 -2.81 -4.86 -6.16
C PHE A 198 -2.61 -5.92 -5.07
N ASN A 199 -2.52 -5.52 -3.81
CA ASN A 199 -2.38 -6.46 -2.69
C ASN A 199 -3.61 -7.35 -2.52
N GLU A 200 -4.82 -6.83 -2.76
CA GLU A 200 -6.05 -7.63 -2.68
C GLU A 200 -6.17 -8.66 -3.80
N LEU A 201 -5.79 -8.27 -5.03
CA LEU A 201 -5.72 -9.23 -6.14
C LEU A 201 -4.71 -10.34 -5.81
N ALA A 202 -3.54 -9.99 -5.26
CA ALA A 202 -2.55 -10.96 -4.82
C ALA A 202 -3.08 -11.90 -3.71
N GLU A 203 -3.90 -11.36 -2.78
CA GLU A 203 -4.55 -12.18 -1.73
C GLU A 203 -5.60 -13.12 -2.31
N LEU A 204 -6.42 -12.66 -3.25
CA LEU A 204 -7.37 -13.53 -3.95
C LEU A 204 -6.64 -14.66 -4.69
N ASP A 205 -5.57 -14.34 -5.40
CA ASP A 205 -4.78 -15.30 -6.15
C ASP A 205 -3.94 -16.23 -5.25
N SER A 206 -3.80 -15.93 -3.96
CA SER A 206 -3.07 -16.79 -3.02
C SER A 206 -3.67 -18.19 -2.88
N THR A 207 -4.95 -18.34 -3.22
CA THR A 207 -5.65 -19.65 -3.27
C THR A 207 -5.26 -20.51 -4.47
N LEU A 208 -4.65 -19.93 -5.49
CA LEU A 208 -4.16 -20.65 -6.67
C LEU A 208 -2.82 -21.33 -6.37
N PRO A 209 -2.53 -22.48 -7.02
CA PRO A 209 -1.22 -23.10 -6.96
C PRO A 209 -0.09 -22.15 -7.39
N PRO A 210 1.12 -22.25 -6.81
CA PRO A 210 2.23 -21.33 -7.14
C PRO A 210 2.66 -21.33 -8.61
N ASP A 211 2.49 -22.44 -9.33
CA ASP A 211 2.78 -22.59 -10.76
C ASP A 211 1.77 -21.86 -11.66
N GLN A 212 0.61 -21.49 -11.12
CA GLN A 212 -0.41 -20.69 -11.81
C GLN A 212 -0.30 -19.19 -11.48
N ARG A 213 0.68 -18.79 -10.67
CA ARG A 213 0.93 -17.42 -10.27
C ARG A 213 2.25 -16.89 -10.82
N GLN A 214 2.28 -15.63 -11.20
CA GLN A 214 3.48 -14.94 -11.65
C GLN A 214 3.93 -13.93 -10.60
N SER A 215 5.23 -13.88 -10.30
CA SER A 215 5.79 -12.83 -9.45
C SER A 215 5.82 -11.50 -10.19
N ILE A 216 4.99 -10.55 -9.76
CA ILE A 216 4.87 -9.22 -10.33
C ILE A 216 5.40 -8.20 -9.33
N GLY A 217 6.30 -7.33 -9.77
CA GLY A 217 6.70 -6.15 -9.03
C GLY A 217 6.05 -4.90 -9.60
N ILE A 218 5.53 -4.01 -8.76
CA ILE A 218 5.09 -2.67 -9.15
C ILE A 218 5.86 -1.61 -8.38
N VAL A 219 6.18 -0.51 -9.04
CA VAL A 219 6.78 0.66 -8.42
C VAL A 219 5.82 1.82 -8.56
N LEU A 220 5.37 2.33 -7.43
CA LEU A 220 4.49 3.48 -7.35
C LEU A 220 5.23 4.57 -6.58
N GLY A 221 5.39 5.73 -7.20
CA GLY A 221 6.08 6.84 -6.54
C GLY A 221 5.68 8.17 -7.13
N MET A 222 5.45 9.14 -6.26
CA MET A 222 5.17 10.51 -6.64
C MET A 222 5.81 11.46 -5.64
N ARG A 223 6.50 12.47 -6.15
CA ARG A 223 7.09 13.53 -5.34
C ARG A 223 7.18 14.84 -6.15
N PRO A 224 7.27 15.99 -5.50
CA PRO A 224 7.73 17.18 -6.18
C PRO A 224 9.11 16.93 -6.81
N TRP A 225 9.22 17.21 -8.09
CA TRP A 225 10.44 16.97 -8.84
C TRP A 225 10.70 18.09 -9.85
N LYS A 226 11.94 18.51 -9.94
CA LYS A 226 12.36 19.54 -10.88
C LYS A 226 13.30 18.93 -11.91
N ILE A 227 12.99 19.10 -13.16
CA ILE A 227 13.77 18.58 -14.27
C ILE A 227 15.15 19.24 -14.41
N GLY A 228 15.43 20.28 -13.64
CA GLY A 228 16.67 21.06 -13.71
C GLY A 228 17.96 20.22 -13.57
N GLN A 229 17.90 19.07 -12.92
CA GLN A 229 19.03 18.13 -12.85
C GLN A 229 19.40 17.52 -14.22
N ILE A 230 18.44 17.41 -15.14
CA ILE A 230 18.65 16.86 -16.49
C ILE A 230 18.95 18.00 -17.48
N THR A 231 18.30 19.15 -17.31
CA THR A 231 18.36 20.26 -18.27
C THR A 231 19.47 21.26 -17.99
N ASN A 232 20.13 21.17 -16.82
CA ASN A 232 21.10 22.17 -16.32
C ASN A 232 20.55 23.61 -16.24
N LEU A 233 19.23 23.79 -16.32
CA LEU A 233 18.60 25.10 -16.15
C LEU A 233 18.58 25.48 -14.68
N LYS A 234 19.19 26.60 -14.33
CA LYS A 234 19.18 27.19 -13.00
C LYS A 234 18.03 28.18 -12.87
N GLU A 235 17.13 27.95 -11.89
CA GLU A 235 16.10 28.94 -11.57
C GLU A 235 16.76 30.24 -11.06
N ARG A 236 16.24 31.38 -11.49
CA ARG A 236 16.62 32.67 -10.89
C ARG A 236 16.10 32.72 -9.45
N PRO A 237 16.88 33.25 -8.49
CA PRO A 237 16.41 33.48 -7.14
C PRO A 237 15.11 34.31 -7.19
N ARG A 238 14.05 33.87 -6.54
CA ARG A 238 12.85 34.71 -6.40
C ARG A 238 13.22 35.95 -5.60
N MET A 239 13.11 37.13 -6.21
CA MET A 239 13.18 38.39 -5.44
C MET A 239 12.11 38.32 -4.35
N ARG A 240 12.52 38.40 -3.10
CA ARG A 240 11.59 38.67 -1.99
C ARG A 240 10.98 40.04 -2.25
N THR A 241 9.73 40.08 -2.64
CA THR A 241 8.94 41.30 -2.55
C THR A 241 8.82 41.62 -1.08
N THR A 242 9.67 42.51 -0.61
CA THR A 242 9.48 43.19 0.66
C THR A 242 8.22 44.02 0.52
N HIS A 243 7.11 43.56 1.09
CA HIS A 243 5.99 44.45 1.36
C HIS A 243 6.54 45.49 2.35
N LYS A 244 6.80 46.66 1.86
CA LYS A 244 6.97 47.87 2.67
C LYS A 244 5.59 48.16 3.22
N ASP A 245 5.38 47.86 4.52
CA ASP A 245 4.29 48.45 5.28
C ASP A 245 4.47 49.98 5.16
N ALA A 246 3.63 50.63 4.38
CA ALA A 246 3.43 52.05 4.41
C ALA A 246 2.46 52.26 5.60
N GLY A 247 3.01 52.50 6.79
CA GLY A 247 2.33 53.20 7.81
C GLY A 247 2.20 54.68 7.46
N ASP A 248 1.03 55.16 7.50
CA ASP A 248 0.61 56.47 8.04
C ASP A 248 -0.89 56.37 8.38
#